data_46aa8ffa3adfa9d46c9d2b557a4ce697
#
_entry.id   46aa8ffa3adfa9d46c9d2b557a4ce697
#
_cell.length_a   1.000
_cell.length_b   1.000
_cell.length_c   1.000
_cell.angle_alpha   90.00
_cell.angle_beta   90.00
_cell.angle_gamma   90.00
#
_symmetry.space_group_name_H-M   'P 1'
#
loop_
_entity.id
_entity.type
_entity.pdbx_description
1 polymer ?
#
loop_
_entity_poly.entity_id
_entity_poly.type
_entity_poly.pdbx_seq_one_letter_code
_entity_poly.pdbx_strand_id
1 'polypeptide(L)'
;MQRPKKGVKWRQKGSGVTGMDDEKRMESVSAEMPRPVRKSRFFGSYDHSIDAKGRIIIPTAYRKDLGESFTITVGLDDNSIALYPDAAFDEMVEALYSLNRRKPAVQRQQDHVAKFSYPGMQADNQGRVLLPVKLRQYVLGEAKDVEISGALDHIRIVDSAIGLAEDTYYKEHHEEIREEIAELEE
;
A
#
# COMPACT_ATOMS: atom_id res chain seq x y z
N MET A 1 -39.07 -45.33 32.49
CA MET A 1 -38.64 -46.72 32.65
C MET A 1 -37.18 -46.84 32.15
N GLN A 2 -36.31 -47.03 33.10
CA GLN A 2 -35.02 -47.72 33.15
C GLN A 2 -33.82 -47.27 32.23
N ARG A 3 -32.84 -46.77 32.95
CA ARG A 3 -31.35 -46.91 32.63
C ARG A 3 -30.91 -48.38 32.83
N PRO A 4 -29.77 -48.86 32.29
CA PRO A 4 -28.51 -48.85 33.05
C PRO A 4 -27.25 -48.61 32.18
N LYS A 5 -26.27 -47.92 32.71
CA LYS A 5 -24.95 -48.22 33.31
C LYS A 5 -24.15 -49.39 32.74
N LYS A 6 -22.89 -49.07 32.33
CA LYS A 6 -21.60 -49.83 32.52
C LYS A 6 -20.54 -49.03 31.79
N GLY A 7 -19.52 -48.45 32.36
CA GLY A 7 -18.50 -48.88 33.27
C GLY A 7 -17.34 -49.60 32.53
N VAL A 8 -16.32 -48.85 31.99
CA VAL A 8 -15.06 -49.44 31.53
C VAL A 8 -13.92 -48.87 32.34
N LYS A 9 -13.34 -49.74 33.15
CA LYS A 9 -12.12 -49.52 33.96
C LYS A 9 -10.89 -49.50 33.04
N TRP A 10 -10.09 -48.46 33.13
CA TRP A 10 -8.73 -48.49 32.63
C TRP A 10 -7.79 -49.01 33.71
N ARG A 11 -7.09 -50.07 33.39
CA ARG A 11 -6.10 -50.73 34.19
C ARG A 11 -4.79 -49.97 34.10
N GLN A 12 -4.28 -49.47 35.21
CA GLN A 12 -2.88 -49.11 35.35
C GLN A 12 -1.99 -50.35 35.29
N LYS A 13 -0.96 -50.31 34.51
CA LYS A 13 0.29 -51.08 34.72
C LYS A 13 1.44 -50.09 34.67
N GLY A 14 2.10 -50.00 35.80
CA GLY A 14 3.30 -49.27 35.97
C GLY A 14 4.53 -50.04 35.54
N SER A 15 5.59 -49.34 35.60
CA SER A 15 7.03 -49.61 35.79
C SER A 15 7.87 -49.08 34.63
N GLY A 16 8.53 -47.92 34.85
CA GLY A 16 9.93 -47.87 35.22
C GLY A 16 10.79 -47.82 34.01
N VAL A 17 11.45 -46.68 33.82
CA VAL A 17 12.89 -46.60 33.55
C VAL A 17 13.26 -45.09 33.37
N THR A 18 13.94 -44.57 34.30
CA THR A 18 15.12 -43.73 34.32
C THR A 18 15.47 -42.92 33.06
N GLY A 19 15.57 -41.62 33.23
CA GLY A 19 16.82 -40.97 32.99
C GLY A 19 16.89 -40.01 31.84
N MET A 20 17.08 -38.77 32.24
CA MET A 20 17.99 -37.80 31.58
C MET A 20 17.86 -37.65 30.06
N ASP A 21 17.31 -36.50 29.68
CA ASP A 21 17.65 -35.72 28.52
C ASP A 21 16.49 -34.88 27.91
N ASP A 22 15.55 -34.42 28.74
CA ASP A 22 14.50 -33.50 28.27
C ASP A 22 14.74 -32.01 28.62
N GLU A 23 15.96 -31.67 29.08
CA GLU A 23 16.30 -30.29 29.48
C GLU A 23 17.04 -29.49 28.39
N LYS A 24 17.10 -29.98 27.16
CA LYS A 24 17.85 -29.32 26.06
C LYS A 24 17.01 -28.93 24.82
N ARG A 25 15.71 -28.84 24.94
CA ARG A 25 14.85 -28.43 23.80
C ARG A 25 13.94 -27.25 24.10
N MET A 26 14.30 -26.42 25.06
CA MET A 26 13.70 -25.10 25.32
C MET A 26 14.66 -23.98 24.98
N GLU A 27 15.38 -24.12 23.86
CA GLU A 27 16.20 -23.02 23.37
C GLU A 27 15.48 -22.33 22.21
N SER A 28 15.11 -21.08 22.53
CA SER A 28 14.95 -19.95 21.63
C SER A 28 13.89 -20.07 20.51
N VAL A 29 12.63 -20.10 20.89
CA VAL A 29 11.70 -19.27 20.13
C VAL A 29 11.70 -17.91 20.84
N SER A 30 12.72 -17.11 20.59
CA SER A 30 12.61 -15.67 20.79
C SER A 30 11.52 -15.23 19.81
N ALA A 31 10.33 -15.02 20.32
CA ALA A 31 9.30 -14.29 19.60
C ALA A 31 9.89 -12.91 19.32
N GLU A 32 10.48 -12.77 18.14
CA GLU A 32 10.89 -11.49 17.61
C GLU A 32 9.62 -10.66 17.54
N MET A 33 9.46 -9.78 18.54
CA MET A 33 8.33 -8.83 18.53
C MET A 33 8.36 -8.15 17.16
N PRO A 34 7.27 -8.14 16.41
CA PRO A 34 7.25 -7.50 15.11
C PRO A 34 7.71 -6.05 15.32
N ARG A 35 8.85 -5.71 14.74
CA ARG A 35 9.33 -4.32 14.75
C ARG A 35 8.19 -3.49 14.16
N PRO A 36 7.85 -2.34 14.74
CA PRO A 36 6.83 -1.48 14.16
C PRO A 36 7.23 -1.23 12.71
N VAL A 37 6.38 -1.64 11.78
CA VAL A 37 6.60 -1.43 10.34
C VAL A 37 6.71 0.08 10.17
N ARG A 38 7.91 0.55 9.83
CA ARG A 38 8.15 1.97 9.59
C ARG A 38 7.35 2.32 8.35
N LYS A 39 6.30 3.12 8.49
CA LYS A 39 5.52 3.58 7.33
C LYS A 39 6.48 4.26 6.35
N SER A 40 6.45 3.82 5.11
CA SER A 40 7.17 4.47 4.01
C SER A 40 6.74 5.93 3.94
N ARG A 41 7.67 6.85 3.69
CA ARG A 41 7.38 8.27 3.62
C ARG A 41 8.08 8.87 2.42
N PHE A 42 7.30 9.43 1.51
CA PHE A 42 7.77 10.04 0.28
C PHE A 42 7.63 11.55 0.37
N PHE A 43 8.72 12.28 0.13
CA PHE A 43 8.79 13.75 0.19
C PHE A 43 9.62 14.29 -0.97
N GLY A 44 9.30 15.49 -1.43
CA GLY A 44 9.97 16.18 -2.52
C GLY A 44 9.27 15.98 -3.85
N SER A 45 9.67 16.75 -4.84
CA SER A 45 9.15 16.73 -6.20
C SER A 45 10.29 16.70 -7.21
N TYR A 46 10.10 16.03 -8.33
CA TYR A 46 11.10 15.82 -9.39
C TYR A 46 10.44 15.88 -10.75
N ASP A 47 10.98 16.72 -11.64
CA ASP A 47 10.57 16.74 -13.03
C ASP A 47 11.18 15.57 -13.79
N HIS A 48 10.35 14.83 -14.51
CA HIS A 48 10.73 13.69 -15.32
C HIS A 48 9.99 13.67 -16.65
N SER A 49 10.42 12.78 -17.54
CA SER A 49 9.70 12.52 -18.79
C SER A 49 9.43 11.03 -18.99
N ILE A 50 8.34 10.75 -19.68
CA ILE A 50 7.96 9.40 -20.11
C ILE A 50 8.70 9.07 -21.40
N ASP A 51 9.45 7.97 -21.43
CA ASP A 51 10.18 7.54 -22.62
C ASP A 51 9.23 7.03 -23.73
N ALA A 52 9.75 6.81 -24.93
CA ALA A 52 9.00 6.35 -26.09
C ALA A 52 8.33 4.97 -25.89
N LYS A 53 8.76 4.21 -24.87
CA LYS A 53 8.16 2.91 -24.50
C LYS A 53 7.12 3.03 -23.39
N GLY A 54 6.87 4.25 -22.88
CA GLY A 54 5.93 4.49 -21.80
C GLY A 54 6.49 4.20 -20.40
N ARG A 55 7.81 4.29 -20.24
CA ARG A 55 8.48 4.08 -18.95
C ARG A 55 8.89 5.42 -18.34
N ILE A 56 8.90 5.44 -17.01
CA ILE A 56 9.47 6.52 -16.21
C ILE A 56 10.66 5.99 -15.40
N ILE A 57 11.52 6.89 -14.93
CA ILE A 57 12.56 6.58 -13.97
C ILE A 57 12.06 7.00 -12.58
N ILE A 58 12.02 6.05 -11.65
CA ILE A 58 11.70 6.35 -10.25
C ILE A 58 12.90 7.10 -9.63
N PRO A 59 12.70 8.29 -9.03
CA PRO A 59 13.75 9.01 -8.33
C PRO A 59 14.48 8.13 -7.32
N THR A 60 15.82 8.23 -7.29
CA THR A 60 16.64 7.37 -6.41
C THR A 60 16.24 7.50 -4.93
N ALA A 61 15.82 8.71 -4.53
CA ALA A 61 15.36 8.97 -3.17
C ALA A 61 14.17 8.09 -2.75
N TYR A 62 13.33 7.67 -3.69
CA TYR A 62 12.10 6.91 -3.43
C TYR A 62 12.29 5.39 -3.49
N ARG A 63 13.30 4.89 -4.21
CA ARG A 63 13.44 3.45 -4.53
C ARG A 63 13.51 2.57 -3.30
N LYS A 64 14.22 3.02 -2.26
CA LYS A 64 14.38 2.24 -1.03
C LYS A 64 13.06 2.05 -0.28
N ASP A 65 12.28 3.12 -0.16
CA ASP A 65 11.04 3.11 0.61
C ASP A 65 9.87 2.55 -0.20
N LEU A 66 9.94 2.60 -1.54
CA LEU A 66 8.98 1.94 -2.44
C LEU A 66 9.10 0.41 -2.40
N GLY A 67 10.34 -0.10 -2.24
CA GLY A 67 10.61 -1.53 -2.20
C GLY A 67 10.84 -2.15 -3.59
N GLU A 68 11.03 -3.46 -3.60
CA GLU A 68 11.26 -4.24 -4.84
C GLU A 68 9.97 -4.50 -5.60
N SER A 69 8.86 -4.65 -4.90
CA SER A 69 7.51 -4.85 -5.42
C SER A 69 6.59 -3.75 -4.91
N PHE A 70 5.75 -3.24 -5.78
CA PHE A 70 4.81 -2.17 -5.47
C PHE A 70 3.58 -2.23 -6.38
N THR A 71 2.54 -1.50 -6.02
CA THR A 71 1.33 -1.38 -6.84
C THR A 71 1.29 -0.04 -7.55
N ILE A 72 0.99 -0.06 -8.86
CA ILE A 72 0.65 1.15 -9.63
C ILE A 72 -0.86 1.23 -9.75
N THR A 73 -1.45 2.36 -9.40
CA THR A 73 -2.89 2.57 -9.45
C THR A 73 -3.25 4.00 -9.88
N VAL A 74 -4.53 4.26 -10.10
CA VAL A 74 -5.04 5.62 -10.24
C VAL A 74 -5.04 6.29 -8.87
N GLY A 75 -4.64 7.56 -8.82
CA GLY A 75 -4.78 8.37 -7.59
C GLY A 75 -6.24 8.60 -7.22
N LEU A 76 -6.50 8.91 -5.96
CA LEU A 76 -7.86 9.16 -5.47
C LEU A 76 -8.50 10.44 -6.06
N ASP A 77 -7.67 11.30 -6.64
CA ASP A 77 -8.06 12.53 -7.33
C ASP A 77 -8.40 12.33 -8.83
N ASP A 78 -8.25 11.09 -9.34
CA ASP A 78 -8.40 10.68 -10.75
C ASP A 78 -7.47 11.41 -11.75
N ASN A 79 -6.65 12.35 -11.29
CA ASN A 79 -5.75 13.17 -12.10
C ASN A 79 -4.28 12.74 -11.96
N SER A 80 -4.02 11.72 -11.17
CA SER A 80 -2.66 11.24 -10.91
C SER A 80 -2.54 9.72 -11.05
N ILE A 81 -1.32 9.26 -11.28
CA ILE A 81 -0.91 7.86 -11.10
C ILE A 81 -0.22 7.77 -9.74
N ALA A 82 -0.63 6.83 -8.92
CA ALA A 82 -0.05 6.57 -7.61
C ALA A 82 0.77 5.27 -7.61
N LEU A 83 1.96 5.30 -7.00
CA LEU A 83 2.78 4.12 -6.74
C LEU A 83 2.83 3.90 -5.23
N TYR A 84 2.24 2.82 -4.79
CA TYR A 84 2.19 2.43 -3.38
C TYR A 84 3.14 1.28 -3.08
N PRO A 85 3.96 1.34 -2.01
CA PRO A 85 4.50 0.12 -1.42
C PRO A 85 3.38 -0.87 -1.11
N ASP A 86 3.64 -2.18 -1.24
CA ASP A 86 2.59 -3.19 -1.09
C ASP A 86 1.82 -3.04 0.24
N ALA A 87 2.50 -2.80 1.36
CA ALA A 87 1.84 -2.61 2.66
C ALA A 87 0.94 -1.36 2.72
N ALA A 88 1.33 -0.26 2.08
CA ALA A 88 0.50 0.96 2.05
C ALA A 88 -0.71 0.79 1.12
N PHE A 89 -0.55 0.02 0.03
CA PHE A 89 -1.67 -0.34 -0.84
C PHE A 89 -2.69 -1.20 -0.11
N ASP A 90 -2.24 -2.19 0.65
CA ASP A 90 -3.12 -3.04 1.46
C ASP A 90 -3.91 -2.21 2.48
N GLU A 91 -3.26 -1.27 3.20
CA GLU A 91 -3.95 -0.35 4.13
C GLU A 91 -5.03 0.47 3.40
N MET A 92 -4.74 1.00 2.21
CA MET A 92 -5.70 1.77 1.39
C MET A 92 -6.88 0.89 0.94
N VAL A 93 -6.61 -0.34 0.50
CA VAL A 93 -7.65 -1.30 0.09
C VAL A 93 -8.54 -1.69 1.27
N GLU A 94 -7.97 -1.95 2.45
CA GLU A 94 -8.74 -2.22 3.67
C GLU A 94 -9.64 -1.03 4.06
N ALA A 95 -9.14 0.19 3.94
CA ALA A 95 -9.96 1.39 4.16
C ALA A 95 -11.14 1.46 3.17
N LEU A 96 -10.92 1.16 1.88
CA LEU A 96 -11.98 1.09 0.89
C LEU A 96 -13.00 -0.04 1.18
N TYR A 97 -12.54 -1.21 1.66
CA TYR A 97 -13.42 -2.32 2.02
C TYR A 97 -14.26 -2.03 3.26
N SER A 98 -13.78 -1.18 4.17
CA SER A 98 -14.54 -0.78 5.37
C SER A 98 -15.80 0.05 5.01
N LEU A 99 -15.85 0.64 3.83
CA LEU A 99 -16.98 1.44 3.38
C LEU A 99 -18.19 0.57 3.03
N ASN A 100 -19.40 1.12 3.23
CA ASN A 100 -20.65 0.42 2.97
C ASN A 100 -20.89 0.17 1.47
N ARG A 101 -20.58 -1.05 1.00
CA ARG A 101 -20.76 -1.49 -0.41
C ARG A 101 -22.20 -1.41 -0.94
N ARG A 102 -23.21 -1.29 -0.07
CA ARG A 102 -24.61 -1.12 -0.53
C ARG A 102 -24.87 0.26 -1.15
N LYS A 103 -23.96 1.23 -0.93
CA LYS A 103 -24.05 2.54 -1.57
C LYS A 103 -23.47 2.47 -3.00
N PRO A 104 -24.22 2.80 -4.05
CA PRO A 104 -23.72 2.72 -5.43
C PRO A 104 -22.46 3.54 -5.70
N ALA A 105 -22.28 4.67 -5.00
CA ALA A 105 -21.07 5.48 -5.12
C ALA A 105 -19.82 4.74 -4.60
N VAL A 106 -19.95 4.05 -3.46
CA VAL A 106 -18.85 3.23 -2.89
C VAL A 106 -18.48 2.09 -3.83
N GLN A 107 -19.48 1.39 -4.37
CA GLN A 107 -19.23 0.31 -5.32
C GLN A 107 -18.50 0.83 -6.57
N ARG A 108 -18.96 1.95 -7.15
CA ARG A 108 -18.30 2.53 -8.32
C ARG A 108 -16.84 2.90 -8.03
N GLN A 109 -16.55 3.47 -6.85
CA GLN A 109 -15.18 3.81 -6.45
C GLN A 109 -14.30 2.58 -6.29
N GLN A 110 -14.82 1.52 -5.63
CA GLN A 110 -14.09 0.25 -5.48
C GLN A 110 -13.81 -0.41 -6.83
N ASP A 111 -14.80 -0.46 -7.73
CA ASP A 111 -14.65 -1.03 -9.07
C ASP A 111 -13.65 -0.21 -9.91
N HIS A 112 -13.63 1.12 -9.74
CA HIS A 112 -12.71 2.00 -10.44
C HIS A 112 -11.26 1.77 -9.99
N VAL A 113 -11.00 1.78 -8.70
CA VAL A 113 -9.67 1.46 -8.14
C VAL A 113 -9.22 0.07 -8.55
N ALA A 114 -10.07 -0.95 -8.42
CA ALA A 114 -9.75 -2.32 -8.80
C ALA A 114 -9.41 -2.44 -10.32
N LYS A 115 -10.13 -1.70 -11.17
CA LYS A 115 -9.90 -1.71 -12.62
C LYS A 115 -8.54 -1.15 -13.03
N PHE A 116 -8.04 -0.15 -12.29
CA PHE A 116 -6.82 0.57 -12.61
C PHE A 116 -5.65 0.25 -11.67
N SER A 117 -5.75 -0.78 -10.84
CA SER A 117 -4.66 -1.23 -9.97
C SER A 117 -3.88 -2.38 -10.59
N TYR A 118 -2.56 -2.27 -10.55
CA TYR A 118 -1.60 -3.21 -11.12
C TYR A 118 -0.59 -3.59 -10.04
N PRO A 119 -0.87 -4.62 -9.23
CA PRO A 119 0.03 -5.07 -8.17
C PRO A 119 1.23 -5.83 -8.72
N GLY A 120 2.28 -5.98 -7.89
CA GLY A 120 3.47 -6.77 -8.23
C GLY A 120 4.35 -6.13 -9.29
N MET A 121 4.26 -4.81 -9.47
CA MET A 121 5.13 -4.08 -10.39
C MET A 121 6.53 -3.96 -9.81
N GLN A 122 7.52 -3.97 -10.70
CA GLN A 122 8.93 -3.86 -10.32
C GLN A 122 9.65 -2.88 -11.23
N ALA A 123 10.63 -2.16 -10.68
CA ALA A 123 11.53 -1.35 -11.46
C ALA A 123 12.70 -2.21 -11.98
N ASP A 124 13.21 -1.87 -13.15
CA ASP A 124 14.44 -2.50 -13.67
C ASP A 124 15.69 -2.01 -12.89
N ASN A 125 16.86 -2.60 -13.20
CA ASN A 125 18.12 -2.28 -12.54
C ASN A 125 18.53 -0.79 -12.66
N GLN A 126 17.92 -0.06 -13.58
CA GLN A 126 18.12 1.40 -13.75
C GLN A 126 17.05 2.22 -13.02
N GLY A 127 16.10 1.57 -12.36
CA GLY A 127 14.99 2.21 -11.68
C GLY A 127 13.86 2.63 -12.60
N ARG A 128 13.79 2.06 -13.82
CA ARG A 128 12.71 2.35 -14.77
C ARG A 128 11.53 1.41 -14.54
N VAL A 129 10.33 1.94 -14.60
CA VAL A 129 9.08 1.18 -14.53
C VAL A 129 8.21 1.49 -15.76
N LEU A 130 7.58 0.47 -16.32
CA LEU A 130 6.62 0.62 -17.39
C LEU A 130 5.26 1.00 -16.81
N LEU A 131 4.75 2.16 -17.18
CA LEU A 131 3.40 2.56 -16.80
C LEU A 131 2.38 1.75 -17.61
N PRO A 132 1.37 1.11 -16.96
CA PRO A 132 0.32 0.38 -17.66
C PRO A 132 -0.38 1.27 -18.69
N VAL A 133 -0.46 0.83 -19.94
CA VAL A 133 -0.90 1.66 -21.08
C VAL A 133 -2.28 2.28 -20.84
N LYS A 134 -3.25 1.49 -20.34
CA LYS A 134 -4.62 1.96 -20.08
C LYS A 134 -4.66 3.03 -18.99
N LEU A 135 -3.90 2.83 -17.91
CA LEU A 135 -3.83 3.78 -16.82
C LEU A 135 -3.16 5.07 -17.27
N ARG A 136 -2.02 4.97 -17.97
CA ARG A 136 -1.31 6.13 -18.51
C ARG A 136 -2.18 6.96 -19.44
N GLN A 137 -2.88 6.30 -20.38
CA GLN A 137 -3.78 7.01 -21.29
C GLN A 137 -4.97 7.65 -20.59
N TYR A 138 -5.49 7.00 -19.54
CA TYR A 138 -6.61 7.51 -18.76
C TYR A 138 -6.22 8.77 -17.95
N VAL A 139 -5.05 8.74 -17.29
CA VAL A 139 -4.63 9.81 -16.39
C VAL A 139 -3.82 10.89 -17.10
N LEU A 140 -2.80 10.51 -17.88
CA LEU A 140 -1.82 11.42 -18.46
C LEU A 140 -2.10 11.75 -19.94
N GLY A 141 -3.00 10.99 -20.60
CA GLY A 141 -3.27 11.19 -22.03
C GLY A 141 -2.01 11.09 -22.88
N GLU A 142 -1.67 12.17 -23.57
CA GLU A 142 -0.49 12.30 -24.44
C GLU A 142 0.68 13.04 -23.75
N ALA A 143 0.56 13.37 -22.46
CA ALA A 143 1.61 14.06 -21.73
C ALA A 143 2.91 13.24 -21.74
N LYS A 144 4.02 13.93 -21.95
CA LYS A 144 5.37 13.35 -21.92
C LYS A 144 6.16 13.83 -20.71
N ASP A 145 5.92 15.06 -20.30
CA ASP A 145 6.58 15.66 -19.15
C ASP A 145 5.68 15.49 -17.94
N VAL A 146 6.24 14.94 -16.87
CA VAL A 146 5.52 14.59 -15.65
C VAL A 146 6.28 15.08 -14.43
N GLU A 147 5.55 15.45 -13.43
CA GLU A 147 6.05 15.64 -12.09
C GLU A 147 5.87 14.34 -11.29
N ILE A 148 6.93 13.93 -10.61
CA ILE A 148 6.93 12.79 -9.68
C ILE A 148 7.14 13.36 -8.28
N SER A 149 6.12 13.37 -7.46
CA SER A 149 6.14 13.94 -6.11
C SER A 149 5.81 12.91 -5.03
N GLY A 150 6.29 13.19 -3.83
CA GLY A 150 5.95 12.40 -2.66
C GLY A 150 4.62 12.87 -2.06
N ALA A 151 3.72 11.95 -1.81
CA ALA A 151 2.41 12.18 -1.19
C ALA A 151 2.28 11.42 0.14
N LEU A 152 3.31 11.52 0.99
CA LEU A 152 3.44 10.88 2.30
C LEU A 152 3.61 9.36 2.22
N ASP A 153 2.56 8.61 1.98
CA ASP A 153 2.53 7.13 1.98
C ASP A 153 2.71 6.51 0.58
N HIS A 154 2.68 7.34 -0.47
CA HIS A 154 2.84 6.91 -1.86
C HIS A 154 3.60 7.94 -2.70
N ILE A 155 3.93 7.56 -3.92
CA ILE A 155 4.49 8.44 -4.94
C ILE A 155 3.36 8.83 -5.88
N ARG A 156 3.25 10.11 -6.18
CA ARG A 156 2.28 10.68 -7.11
C ARG A 156 2.96 11.08 -8.40
N ILE A 157 2.33 10.81 -9.54
CA ILE A 157 2.80 11.20 -10.88
C ILE A 157 1.66 11.91 -11.59
N VAL A 158 1.92 13.12 -12.02
CA VAL A 158 0.96 13.97 -12.75
C VAL A 158 1.58 14.55 -13.99
N ASP A 159 0.76 15.02 -14.93
CA ASP A 159 1.22 15.91 -15.98
C ASP A 159 1.86 17.17 -15.34
N SER A 160 3.04 17.57 -15.80
CA SER A 160 3.75 18.74 -15.26
C SER A 160 2.91 20.03 -15.31
N ALA A 161 2.03 20.16 -16.29
CA ALA A 161 1.13 21.30 -16.37
C ALA A 161 0.06 21.29 -15.25
N ILE A 162 -0.42 20.09 -14.86
CA ILE A 162 -1.34 19.93 -13.74
C ILE A 162 -0.63 20.24 -12.43
N GLY A 163 0.57 19.69 -12.20
CA GLY A 163 1.36 19.97 -10.99
C GLY A 163 1.61 21.45 -10.79
N LEU A 164 2.00 22.17 -11.86
CA LEU A 164 2.20 23.62 -11.82
C LEU A 164 0.90 24.38 -11.49
N ALA A 165 -0.24 23.95 -12.03
CA ALA A 165 -1.53 24.58 -11.75
C ALA A 165 -1.94 24.38 -10.28
N GLU A 166 -1.72 23.19 -9.71
CA GLU A 166 -1.97 22.88 -8.30
C GLU A 166 -1.10 23.70 -7.36
N ASP A 167 0.20 23.85 -7.66
CA ASP A 167 1.12 24.71 -6.90
C ASP A 167 0.68 26.17 -6.92
N THR A 168 0.23 26.63 -8.08
CA THR A 168 -0.27 28.01 -8.24
C THR A 168 -1.55 28.20 -7.42
N TYR A 169 -2.50 27.28 -7.52
CA TYR A 169 -3.73 27.29 -6.73
C TYR A 169 -3.43 27.34 -5.23
N TYR A 170 -2.53 26.48 -4.75
CA TYR A 170 -2.15 26.46 -3.34
C TYR A 170 -1.55 27.79 -2.87
N LYS A 171 -0.70 28.43 -3.69
CA LYS A 171 -0.11 29.74 -3.36
C LYS A 171 -1.16 30.86 -3.28
N GLU A 172 -2.18 30.80 -4.12
CA GLU A 172 -3.26 31.80 -4.16
C GLU A 172 -4.28 31.61 -3.03
N HIS A 173 -4.53 30.36 -2.57
CA HIS A 173 -5.61 30.03 -1.65
C HIS A 173 -5.11 29.43 -0.30
N HIS A 174 -3.81 29.53 0.00
CA HIS A 174 -3.24 28.87 1.18
C HIS A 174 -3.84 29.33 2.52
N GLU A 175 -4.33 30.56 2.61
CA GLU A 175 -4.98 31.07 3.82
C GLU A 175 -6.36 30.43 4.02
N GLU A 176 -7.16 30.35 2.97
CA GLU A 176 -8.48 29.71 2.97
C GLU A 176 -8.34 28.21 3.34
N ILE A 177 -7.36 27.52 2.73
CA ILE A 177 -7.09 26.11 3.03
C ILE A 177 -6.72 25.91 4.52
N ARG A 178 -5.96 26.83 5.11
CA ARG A 178 -5.61 26.77 6.55
C ARG A 178 -6.82 26.98 7.45
N GLU A 179 -7.72 27.86 7.07
CA GLU A 179 -8.95 28.10 7.83
C GLU A 179 -9.85 26.86 7.79
N GLU A 180 -10.03 26.23 6.61
CA GLU A 180 -10.76 24.96 6.48
C GLU A 180 -10.16 23.83 7.33
N ILE A 181 -8.82 23.72 7.37
CA ILE A 181 -8.15 22.70 8.20
C ILE A 181 -8.38 22.96 9.69
N ALA A 182 -8.35 24.24 10.14
CA ALA A 182 -8.57 24.58 11.54
C ALA A 182 -9.99 24.23 12.02
N GLU A 183 -10.99 24.33 11.13
CA GLU A 183 -12.37 23.94 11.41
C GLU A 183 -12.54 22.41 11.59
N LEU A 184 -11.63 21.58 11.04
CA LEU A 184 -11.68 20.13 11.19
C LEU A 184 -11.10 19.63 12.54
N GLU A 185 -10.37 20.47 13.25
CA GLU A 185 -9.75 20.13 14.55
C GLU A 185 -10.64 20.48 15.76
N GLU A 186 -11.79 21.13 15.55
CA GLU A 186 -12.81 21.42 16.58
C GLU A 186 -13.87 20.29 16.67
#